data_0f7699c161b1f878cf91fd81ce2c39e1
#
_entry.id   0f7699c161b1f878cf91fd81ce2c39e1
#
_cell.length_a   1.000
_cell.length_b   1.000
_cell.length_c   1.000
_cell.angle_alpha   90.00
_cell.angle_beta   90.00
_cell.angle_gamma   90.00
#
_symmetry.space_group_name_H-M   'P 1'
#
loop_
_entity.id
_entity.type
_entity.pdbx_description
1 polymer ?
#
loop_
_entity_poly.entity_id
_entity_poly.type
_entity_poly.pdbx_seq_one_letter_code
_entity_poly.pdbx_strand_id
1 'polypeptide(L)'
;MPLNKYAPQAATHRRTQSAILEGAKHLIATVGLAKMSMIEIADTSQVSRATLYNHYRDKESVLAALCDSEIRRLVSVAQSASNPTDALELLSIQVSSDNALAHMRVSDPAQLALALSATSNPLWVQFNDALALILGSQILADLAVRWLIGQGLQPLTVEDSRLQAEFLVARANL
;
A
#
# COMPACT_ATOMS: atom_id res chain seq x y z
N MET A 1 6.92 26.24 -31.09
CA MET A 1 6.99 25.14 -30.13
C MET A 1 5.75 24.24 -30.31
N PRO A 2 5.92 22.97 -30.67
CA PRO A 2 4.74 22.09 -30.80
C PRO A 2 4.18 21.77 -29.41
N LEU A 3 2.93 22.15 -29.17
CA LEU A 3 2.14 21.74 -28.00
C LEU A 3 2.10 20.22 -27.95
N ASN A 4 2.58 19.65 -26.85
CA ASN A 4 2.68 18.20 -26.62
C ASN A 4 1.29 17.56 -26.64
N LYS A 5 0.88 17.02 -27.78
CA LYS A 5 -0.43 16.38 -28.06
C LYS A 5 -0.68 15.14 -27.20
N TYR A 6 0.35 14.63 -26.49
CA TYR A 6 0.32 13.40 -25.67
C TYR A 6 0.05 13.65 -24.18
N ALA A 7 0.16 14.90 -23.70
CA ALA A 7 -0.06 15.22 -22.28
C ALA A 7 -1.48 14.93 -21.77
N PRO A 8 -2.56 15.21 -22.54
CA PRO A 8 -3.93 14.89 -22.10
C PRO A 8 -4.21 13.41 -22.03
N GLN A 9 -3.69 12.60 -22.95
CA GLN A 9 -3.87 11.15 -22.97
C GLN A 9 -3.18 10.45 -21.80
N ALA A 10 -1.95 10.87 -21.47
CA ALA A 10 -1.22 10.33 -20.31
C ALA A 10 -1.90 10.68 -18.97
N ALA A 11 -2.51 11.87 -18.87
CA ALA A 11 -3.27 12.27 -17.68
C ALA A 11 -4.56 11.45 -17.53
N THR A 12 -5.29 11.24 -18.64
CA THR A 12 -6.50 10.41 -18.65
C THR A 12 -6.17 8.96 -18.31
N HIS A 13 -5.09 8.40 -18.89
CA HIS A 13 -4.65 7.04 -18.60
C HIS A 13 -4.35 6.84 -17.10
N ARG A 14 -3.61 7.78 -16.48
CA ARG A 14 -3.31 7.72 -15.04
C ARG A 14 -4.57 7.84 -14.17
N ARG A 15 -5.52 8.71 -14.51
CA ARG A 15 -6.80 8.82 -13.77
C ARG A 15 -7.61 7.52 -13.83
N THR A 16 -7.68 6.91 -15.01
CA THR A 16 -8.36 5.62 -15.19
C THR A 16 -7.68 4.52 -14.38
N GLN A 17 -6.35 4.47 -14.40
CA GLN A 17 -5.57 3.54 -13.59
C GLN A 17 -5.84 3.71 -12.09
N SER A 18 -5.82 4.95 -11.57
CA SER A 18 -6.14 5.25 -10.18
C SER A 18 -7.54 4.78 -9.81
N ALA A 19 -8.55 5.12 -10.63
CA ALA A 19 -9.93 4.69 -10.39
C ALA A 19 -10.08 3.16 -10.33
N ILE A 20 -9.39 2.42 -11.21
CA ILE A 20 -9.38 0.94 -11.20
C ILE A 20 -8.78 0.41 -9.88
N LEU A 21 -7.64 0.95 -9.45
CA LEU A 21 -6.98 0.49 -8.22
C LEU A 21 -7.79 0.86 -6.97
N GLU A 22 -8.40 2.04 -6.93
CA GLU A 22 -9.30 2.46 -5.85
C GLU A 22 -10.54 1.57 -5.78
N GLY A 23 -11.15 1.24 -6.93
CA GLY A 23 -12.27 0.31 -7.00
C GLY A 23 -11.91 -1.10 -6.53
N ALA A 24 -10.75 -1.60 -6.93
CA ALA A 24 -10.24 -2.89 -6.46
C ALA A 24 -10.01 -2.90 -4.94
N LYS A 25 -9.36 -1.84 -4.39
CA LYS A 25 -9.16 -1.69 -2.95
C LYS A 25 -10.48 -1.63 -2.19
N HIS A 26 -11.47 -0.90 -2.71
CA HIS A 26 -12.82 -0.83 -2.13
C HIS A 26 -13.50 -2.20 -2.09
N LEU A 27 -13.41 -2.99 -3.16
CA LEU A 27 -13.94 -4.35 -3.20
C LEU A 27 -13.28 -5.28 -2.19
N ILE A 28 -11.95 -5.21 -2.03
CA ILE A 28 -11.25 -5.97 -0.99
C ILE A 28 -11.81 -5.60 0.40
N ALA A 29 -12.03 -4.31 0.65
CA ALA A 29 -12.51 -3.80 1.93
C ALA A 29 -13.99 -4.15 2.23
N THR A 30 -14.80 -4.50 1.22
CA THR A 30 -16.26 -4.69 1.37
C THR A 30 -16.73 -6.11 1.11
N VAL A 31 -16.23 -6.76 0.05
CA VAL A 31 -16.67 -8.11 -0.34
C VAL A 31 -15.57 -9.17 -0.17
N GLY A 32 -14.32 -8.76 -0.01
CA GLY A 32 -13.18 -9.64 0.16
C GLY A 32 -12.49 -10.03 -1.14
N LEU A 33 -11.23 -10.45 -1.01
CA LEU A 33 -10.37 -10.79 -2.14
C LEU A 33 -10.90 -12.00 -2.92
N ALA A 34 -11.44 -13.01 -2.23
CA ALA A 34 -11.93 -14.24 -2.87
C ALA A 34 -13.11 -13.98 -3.81
N LYS A 35 -13.99 -13.05 -3.46
CA LYS A 35 -15.20 -12.73 -4.24
C LYS A 35 -14.97 -11.69 -5.34
N MET A 36 -13.88 -10.93 -5.28
CA MET A 36 -13.57 -9.90 -6.25
C MET A 36 -13.27 -10.50 -7.64
N SER A 37 -13.93 -9.99 -8.66
CA SER A 37 -13.74 -10.36 -10.07
C SER A 37 -13.44 -9.14 -10.95
N MET A 38 -12.92 -9.36 -12.17
CA MET A 38 -12.68 -8.30 -13.15
C MET A 38 -13.96 -7.52 -13.52
N ILE A 39 -15.11 -8.20 -13.50
CA ILE A 39 -16.41 -7.56 -13.79
C ILE A 39 -16.74 -6.57 -12.67
N GLU A 40 -16.65 -7.00 -11.41
CA GLU A 40 -16.94 -6.15 -10.25
C GLU A 40 -15.95 -4.98 -10.14
N ILE A 41 -14.67 -5.20 -10.49
CA ILE A 41 -13.68 -4.11 -10.55
C ILE A 41 -14.10 -3.06 -11.59
N ALA A 42 -14.50 -3.47 -12.82
CA ALA A 42 -14.94 -2.55 -13.86
C ALA A 42 -16.16 -1.73 -13.41
N ASP A 43 -17.16 -2.42 -12.85
CA ASP A 43 -18.42 -1.80 -12.40
C ASP A 43 -18.17 -0.82 -11.24
N THR A 44 -17.39 -1.21 -10.22
CA THR A 44 -17.06 -0.38 -9.07
C THR A 44 -16.22 0.84 -9.46
N SER A 45 -15.29 0.68 -10.40
CA SER A 45 -14.41 1.75 -10.91
C SER A 45 -15.11 2.65 -11.94
N GLN A 46 -16.34 2.33 -12.34
CA GLN A 46 -17.11 3.03 -13.37
C GLN A 46 -16.37 3.11 -14.72
N VAL A 47 -15.61 2.06 -15.06
CA VAL A 47 -14.95 1.93 -16.37
C VAL A 47 -15.56 0.81 -17.19
N SER A 48 -15.46 0.90 -18.53
CA SER A 48 -15.88 -0.22 -19.37
C SER A 48 -14.96 -1.44 -19.17
N ARG A 49 -15.49 -2.66 -19.34
CA ARG A 49 -14.68 -3.90 -19.32
C ARG A 49 -13.51 -3.81 -20.31
N ALA A 50 -13.77 -3.31 -21.53
CA ALA A 50 -12.72 -3.10 -22.52
C ALA A 50 -11.62 -2.16 -22.01
N THR A 51 -11.98 -1.08 -21.34
CA THR A 51 -11.02 -0.17 -20.71
C THR A 51 -10.21 -0.88 -19.63
N LEU A 52 -10.86 -1.65 -18.74
CA LEU A 52 -10.15 -2.41 -17.71
C LEU A 52 -9.15 -3.39 -18.32
N TYR A 53 -9.57 -4.21 -19.32
CA TYR A 53 -8.69 -5.18 -19.98
C TYR A 53 -7.57 -4.54 -20.81
N ASN A 54 -7.72 -3.29 -21.24
CA ASN A 54 -6.61 -2.51 -21.83
C ASN A 54 -5.55 -2.08 -20.83
N HIS A 55 -5.90 -1.97 -19.52
CA HIS A 55 -4.97 -1.64 -18.43
C HIS A 55 -4.38 -2.89 -17.76
N TYR A 56 -5.21 -3.90 -17.55
CA TYR A 56 -4.87 -5.10 -16.79
C TYR A 56 -5.50 -6.34 -17.43
N ARG A 57 -4.68 -7.34 -17.73
CA ARG A 57 -5.19 -8.54 -18.42
C ARG A 57 -5.99 -9.48 -17.51
N ASP A 58 -5.71 -9.47 -16.19
CA ASP A 58 -6.28 -10.36 -15.18
C ASP A 58 -6.31 -9.71 -13.81
N LYS A 59 -6.98 -10.35 -12.86
CA LYS A 59 -7.10 -9.93 -11.47
C LYS A 59 -5.74 -9.84 -10.78
N GLU A 60 -4.85 -10.76 -11.05
CA GLU A 60 -3.51 -10.84 -10.48
C GLU A 60 -2.69 -9.59 -10.87
N SER A 61 -2.80 -9.13 -12.11
CA SER A 61 -2.14 -7.89 -12.56
C SER A 61 -2.72 -6.63 -11.91
N VAL A 62 -4.03 -6.60 -11.62
CA VAL A 62 -4.64 -5.51 -10.84
C VAL A 62 -4.10 -5.51 -9.41
N LEU A 63 -4.05 -6.69 -8.77
CA LEU A 63 -3.54 -6.82 -7.39
C LEU A 63 -2.07 -6.43 -7.27
N ALA A 64 -1.23 -6.85 -8.21
CA ALA A 64 0.18 -6.47 -8.24
C ALA A 64 0.34 -4.95 -8.36
N ALA A 65 -0.43 -4.31 -9.25
CA ALA A 65 -0.41 -2.86 -9.42
C ALA A 65 -0.98 -2.13 -8.20
N LEU A 66 -2.00 -2.69 -7.51
CA LEU A 66 -2.53 -2.15 -6.27
C LEU A 66 -1.47 -2.19 -5.17
N CYS A 67 -0.78 -3.31 -4.98
CA CYS A 67 0.31 -3.41 -4.00
C CYS A 67 1.41 -2.39 -4.27
N ASP A 68 1.85 -2.24 -5.53
CA ASP A 68 2.84 -1.23 -5.93
C ASP A 68 2.36 0.20 -5.62
N SER A 69 1.10 0.50 -5.91
CA SER A 69 0.48 1.81 -5.61
C SER A 69 0.43 2.08 -4.10
N GLU A 70 0.06 1.09 -3.29
CA GLU A 70 0.01 1.24 -1.82
C GLU A 70 1.40 1.42 -1.21
N ILE A 71 2.42 0.69 -1.68
CA ILE A 71 3.80 0.89 -1.25
C ILE A 71 4.28 2.31 -1.57
N ARG A 72 4.04 2.79 -2.79
CA ARG A 72 4.39 4.18 -3.16
C ARG A 72 3.65 5.21 -2.31
N ARG A 73 2.37 4.97 -2.00
CA ARG A 73 1.58 5.83 -1.13
C ARG A 73 2.18 5.88 0.28
N LEU A 74 2.54 4.73 0.85
CA LEU A 74 3.18 4.67 2.17
C LEU A 74 4.54 5.37 2.19
N VAL A 75 5.37 5.20 1.15
CA VAL A 75 6.64 5.95 1.02
C VAL A 75 6.38 7.46 0.99
N SER A 76 5.38 7.91 0.22
CA SER A 76 5.01 9.33 0.16
C SER A 76 4.54 9.87 1.52
N VAL A 77 3.77 9.08 2.27
CA VAL A 77 3.36 9.44 3.64
C VAL A 77 4.58 9.61 4.55
N ALA A 78 5.50 8.64 4.53
CA ALA A 78 6.73 8.72 5.33
C ALA A 78 7.61 9.92 4.95
N GLN A 79 7.72 10.23 3.64
CA GLN A 79 8.47 11.39 3.15
C GLN A 79 7.86 12.74 3.55
N SER A 80 6.55 12.79 3.82
CA SER A 80 5.87 14.02 4.27
C SER A 80 6.06 14.33 5.75
N ALA A 81 6.63 13.40 6.51
CA ALA A 81 6.85 13.53 7.94
C ALA A 81 8.00 14.50 8.26
N SER A 82 7.95 15.11 9.42
CA SER A 82 8.96 16.10 9.88
C SER A 82 10.23 15.46 10.41
N ASN A 83 10.16 14.21 10.87
CA ASN A 83 11.25 13.45 11.47
C ASN A 83 10.97 11.93 11.41
N PRO A 84 11.97 11.07 11.72
CA PRO A 84 11.80 9.62 11.69
C PRO A 84 10.69 9.07 12.60
N THR A 85 10.46 9.64 13.76
CA THR A 85 9.40 9.22 14.69
C THR A 85 8.02 9.47 14.08
N ASP A 86 7.78 10.69 13.58
CA ASP A 86 6.53 11.04 12.89
C ASP A 86 6.29 10.16 11.67
N ALA A 87 7.36 9.81 10.91
CA ALA A 87 7.25 8.93 9.76
C ALA A 87 6.76 7.53 10.17
N LEU A 88 7.34 6.94 11.21
CA LEU A 88 6.92 5.63 11.71
C LEU A 88 5.51 5.67 12.31
N GLU A 89 5.15 6.70 13.08
CA GLU A 89 3.81 6.86 13.62
C GLU A 89 2.76 6.95 12.51
N LEU A 90 2.98 7.81 11.50
CA LEU A 90 2.08 7.95 10.36
C LEU A 90 1.91 6.64 9.59
N LEU A 91 3.00 5.92 9.31
CA LEU A 91 2.95 4.62 8.65
C LEU A 91 2.16 3.60 9.47
N SER A 92 2.40 3.55 10.76
CA SER A 92 1.69 2.66 11.69
C SER A 92 0.19 2.91 11.68
N ILE A 93 -0.24 4.17 11.79
CA ILE A 93 -1.64 4.56 11.72
C ILE A 93 -2.25 4.16 10.37
N GLN A 94 -1.55 4.40 9.25
CA GLN A 94 -2.04 4.06 7.92
C GLN A 94 -2.25 2.54 7.74
N VAL A 95 -1.32 1.71 8.22
CA VAL A 95 -1.42 0.25 8.13
C VAL A 95 -2.49 -0.28 9.08
N SER A 96 -2.53 0.20 10.32
CA SER A 96 -3.46 -0.28 11.35
C SER A 96 -4.91 0.08 11.07
N SER A 97 -5.17 1.23 10.43
CA SER A 97 -6.51 1.71 10.07
C SER A 97 -6.98 1.32 8.67
N ASP A 98 -6.19 0.56 7.90
CA ASP A 98 -6.54 0.20 6.52
C ASP A 98 -7.73 -0.78 6.48
N ASN A 99 -8.82 -0.36 5.84
CA ASN A 99 -10.07 -1.14 5.77
C ASN A 99 -9.93 -2.42 4.93
N ALA A 100 -9.07 -2.42 3.90
CA ALA A 100 -8.84 -3.63 3.10
C ALA A 100 -8.10 -4.68 3.93
N LEU A 101 -7.05 -4.29 4.67
CA LEU A 101 -6.37 -5.18 5.62
C LEU A 101 -7.33 -5.63 6.73
N ALA A 102 -8.17 -4.74 7.26
CA ALA A 102 -9.16 -5.07 8.28
C ALA A 102 -10.13 -6.17 7.81
N HIS A 103 -10.63 -6.03 6.58
CA HIS A 103 -11.53 -7.04 5.99
C HIS A 103 -10.77 -8.34 5.71
N MET A 104 -9.57 -8.29 5.14
CA MET A 104 -8.77 -9.49 4.84
C MET A 104 -8.39 -10.29 6.09
N ARG A 105 -8.17 -9.64 7.24
CA ARG A 105 -7.94 -10.35 8.51
C ARG A 105 -9.08 -11.32 8.89
N VAL A 106 -10.29 -11.01 8.47
CA VAL A 106 -11.49 -11.80 8.79
C VAL A 106 -11.87 -12.74 7.63
N SER A 107 -11.91 -12.23 6.41
CA SER A 107 -12.43 -12.96 5.24
C SER A 107 -11.40 -13.80 4.51
N ASP A 108 -10.15 -13.33 4.47
CA ASP A 108 -9.09 -13.94 3.65
C ASP A 108 -7.74 -14.04 4.41
N PRO A 109 -7.70 -14.55 5.67
CA PRO A 109 -6.50 -14.48 6.52
C PRO A 109 -5.30 -15.23 5.94
N ALA A 110 -5.52 -16.31 5.21
CA ALA A 110 -4.44 -17.07 4.57
C ALA A 110 -3.80 -16.27 3.42
N GLN A 111 -4.59 -15.55 2.64
CA GLN A 111 -4.10 -14.70 1.55
C GLN A 111 -3.36 -13.48 2.10
N LEU A 112 -3.86 -12.89 3.19
CA LEU A 112 -3.18 -11.81 3.88
C LEU A 112 -1.81 -12.27 4.41
N ALA A 113 -1.75 -13.39 5.11
CA ALA A 113 -0.50 -13.95 5.62
C ALA A 113 0.51 -14.24 4.49
N LEU A 114 0.04 -14.79 3.37
CA LEU A 114 0.88 -15.06 2.21
C LEU A 114 1.44 -13.76 1.61
N ALA A 115 0.61 -12.73 1.43
CA ALA A 115 1.04 -11.44 0.90
C ALA A 115 2.08 -10.75 1.80
N LEU A 116 1.88 -10.78 3.12
CA LEU A 116 2.79 -10.18 4.09
C LEU A 116 4.08 -10.97 4.31
N SER A 117 4.08 -12.28 4.07
CA SER A 117 5.28 -13.14 4.22
C SER A 117 6.19 -13.14 2.99
N ALA A 118 5.73 -12.64 1.84
CA ALA A 118 6.49 -12.60 0.60
C ALA A 118 7.56 -11.49 0.59
N THR A 119 8.40 -11.44 1.62
CA THR A 119 9.40 -10.38 1.85
C THR A 119 10.53 -10.35 0.80
N SER A 120 10.69 -11.40 0.00
CA SER A 120 11.59 -11.41 -1.17
C SER A 120 11.00 -10.71 -2.40
N ASN A 121 9.75 -10.26 -2.35
CA ASN A 121 9.15 -9.48 -3.42
C ASN A 121 9.92 -8.15 -3.59
N PRO A 122 10.29 -7.77 -4.82
CA PRO A 122 11.00 -6.52 -5.09
C PRO A 122 10.34 -5.26 -4.50
N LEU A 123 9.02 -5.25 -4.32
CA LEU A 123 8.31 -4.15 -3.69
C LEU A 123 8.69 -3.95 -2.21
N TRP A 124 8.89 -5.04 -1.46
CA TRP A 124 9.35 -4.95 -0.08
C TRP A 124 10.79 -4.45 0.02
N VAL A 125 11.66 -4.86 -0.91
CA VAL A 125 13.03 -4.35 -0.98
C VAL A 125 13.03 -2.85 -1.25
N GLN A 126 12.27 -2.39 -2.26
CA GLN A 126 12.13 -0.96 -2.58
C GLN A 126 11.56 -0.14 -1.41
N PHE A 127 10.57 -0.67 -0.70
CA PHE A 127 10.00 -0.03 0.47
C PHE A 127 11.03 0.11 1.59
N ASN A 128 11.77 -0.96 1.86
CA ASN A 128 12.83 -0.97 2.88
C ASN A 128 13.94 0.02 2.56
N ASP A 129 14.42 0.05 1.31
CA ASP A 129 15.45 0.99 0.85
C ASP A 129 14.97 2.46 0.98
N ALA A 130 13.71 2.73 0.61
CA ALA A 130 13.12 4.06 0.78
C ALA A 130 13.03 4.46 2.26
N LEU A 131 12.64 3.53 3.14
CA LEU A 131 12.60 3.77 4.59
C LEU A 131 13.99 4.00 5.16
N ALA A 132 15.01 3.26 4.71
CA ALA A 132 16.39 3.44 5.16
C ALA A 132 16.89 4.87 4.88
N LEU A 133 16.53 5.45 3.74
CA LEU A 133 16.85 6.83 3.41
C LEU A 133 16.10 7.84 4.31
N ILE A 134 14.82 7.59 4.59
CA ILE A 134 13.98 8.48 5.41
C ILE A 134 14.40 8.42 6.88
N LEU A 135 14.69 7.22 7.39
CA LEU A 135 15.01 6.97 8.79
C LEU A 135 16.50 7.17 9.10
N GLY A 136 17.35 7.29 8.08
CA GLY A 136 18.80 7.44 8.21
C GLY A 136 19.53 6.18 8.71
N SER A 137 18.87 5.01 8.73
CA SER A 137 19.42 3.76 9.25
C SER A 137 18.79 2.55 8.59
N GLN A 138 19.61 1.67 8.00
CA GLN A 138 19.16 0.40 7.43
C GLN A 138 18.60 -0.53 8.51
N ILE A 139 19.24 -0.60 9.67
CA ILE A 139 18.79 -1.45 10.78
C ILE A 139 17.41 -1.01 11.26
N LEU A 140 17.20 0.30 11.40
CA LEU A 140 15.89 0.83 11.80
C LEU A 140 14.82 0.54 10.73
N ALA A 141 15.16 0.67 9.45
CA ALA A 141 14.24 0.33 8.36
C ALA A 141 13.85 -1.16 8.39
N ASP A 142 14.81 -2.06 8.57
CA ASP A 142 14.57 -3.50 8.69
C ASP A 142 13.63 -3.84 9.86
N LEU A 143 13.82 -3.19 11.00
CA LEU A 143 12.95 -3.34 12.16
C LEU A 143 11.56 -2.75 11.90
N ALA A 144 11.50 -1.55 11.31
CA ALA A 144 10.26 -0.87 10.99
C ALA A 144 9.40 -1.67 10.01
N VAL A 145 9.99 -2.26 8.96
CA VAL A 145 9.24 -3.11 8.01
C VAL A 145 8.62 -4.31 8.73
N ARG A 146 9.38 -5.02 9.58
CA ARG A 146 8.85 -6.16 10.35
C ARG A 146 7.74 -5.73 11.31
N TRP A 147 7.91 -4.59 11.97
CA TRP A 147 6.92 -4.01 12.87
C TRP A 147 5.63 -3.63 12.12
N LEU A 148 5.73 -3.01 10.93
CA LEU A 148 4.57 -2.67 10.09
C LEU A 148 3.87 -3.92 9.53
N ILE A 149 4.62 -4.95 9.12
CA ILE A 149 4.06 -6.26 8.71
C ILE A 149 3.24 -6.87 9.85
N GLY A 150 3.77 -6.82 11.09
CA GLY A 150 3.05 -7.30 12.28
C GLY A 150 1.69 -6.62 12.47
N GLN A 151 1.60 -5.31 12.20
CA GLN A 151 0.35 -4.54 12.30
C GLN A 151 -0.65 -4.89 11.19
N GLY A 152 -0.18 -5.35 10.03
CA GLY A 152 -1.05 -5.91 9.01
C GLY A 152 -1.91 -7.07 9.54
N LEU A 153 -1.40 -7.83 10.53
CA LEU A 153 -2.09 -8.93 11.21
C LEU A 153 -2.74 -8.49 12.53
N GLN A 154 -2.05 -7.67 13.32
CA GLN A 154 -2.47 -7.18 14.64
C GLN A 154 -2.34 -5.65 14.69
N PRO A 155 -3.42 -4.91 14.35
CA PRO A 155 -3.38 -3.46 14.28
C PRO A 155 -3.14 -2.84 15.67
N LEU A 156 -2.45 -1.72 15.69
CA LEU A 156 -2.22 -0.92 16.89
C LEU A 156 -3.26 0.20 17.02
N THR A 157 -3.43 0.68 18.25
CA THR A 157 -4.11 1.95 18.51
C THR A 157 -3.23 3.12 18.04
N VAL A 158 -3.79 4.32 17.91
CA VAL A 158 -3.02 5.53 17.59
C VAL A 158 -2.00 5.81 18.69
N GLU A 159 -2.36 5.62 19.96
CA GLU A 159 -1.48 5.82 21.10
C GLU A 159 -0.30 4.83 21.09
N ASP A 160 -0.57 3.53 20.91
CA ASP A 160 0.47 2.49 20.80
C ASP A 160 1.38 2.72 19.60
N SER A 161 0.82 3.18 18.47
CA SER A 161 1.59 3.53 17.27
C SER A 161 2.63 4.58 17.57
N ARG A 162 2.25 5.64 18.28
CA ARG A 162 3.15 6.72 18.70
C ARG A 162 4.21 6.22 19.68
N LEU A 163 3.81 5.56 20.76
CA LEU A 163 4.73 5.07 21.78
C LEU A 163 5.76 4.10 21.22
N GLN A 164 5.34 3.18 20.34
CA GLN A 164 6.25 2.21 19.73
C GLN A 164 7.18 2.87 18.69
N ALA A 165 6.71 3.86 17.92
CA ALA A 165 7.55 4.64 17.01
C ALA A 165 8.64 5.42 17.76
N GLU A 166 8.30 6.10 18.87
CA GLU A 166 9.24 6.79 19.75
C GLU A 166 10.31 5.83 20.28
N PHE A 167 9.89 4.65 20.75
CA PHE A 167 10.82 3.64 21.27
C PHE A 167 11.78 3.11 20.21
N LEU A 168 11.28 2.78 19.00
CA LEU A 168 12.10 2.29 17.91
C LEU A 168 13.19 3.28 17.51
N VAL A 169 12.85 4.56 17.35
CA VAL A 169 13.80 5.60 16.94
C VAL A 169 14.79 5.91 18.05
N ALA A 170 14.35 5.98 19.32
CA ALA A 170 15.23 6.25 20.45
C ALA A 170 16.33 5.17 20.61
N ARG A 171 16.03 3.92 20.29
CA ARG A 171 17.00 2.81 20.40
C ARG A 171 17.93 2.66 19.20
N ALA A 172 17.57 3.20 18.04
CA ALA A 172 18.42 3.20 16.86
C ALA A 172 19.54 4.25 16.91
N ASN A 173 19.45 5.21 17.82
CA ASN A 173 20.43 6.30 18.01
C ASN A 173 21.44 6.03 19.15
N LEU A 174 21.45 4.82 19.71
CA LEU A 174 22.41 4.34 20.71
C LEU A 174 23.54 3.54 20.05
#